data_3c3cd256d6c0f2f0aaa31cefe0efb21d
#
_entry.id   3c3cd256d6c0f2f0aaa31cefe0efb21d
#
_cell.length_a   1.000
_cell.length_b   1.000
_cell.length_c   1.000
_cell.angle_alpha   90.00
_cell.angle_beta   90.00
_cell.angle_gamma   90.00
#
_symmetry.space_group_name_H-M   'P 1'
#
loop_
_entity.id
_entity.type
_entity.pdbx_description
1 polymer ?
#
loop_
_entity_poly.entity_id
_entity_poly.type
_entity_poly.pdbx_seq_one_letter_code
_entity_poly.pdbx_strand_id
1 'polypeptide(L)'
;PQDVEGALNSDSIARVRAGINQADRELLSLLARRRDLSRQMAEAKQHERFPIRDQAREEALLVDRIRQGRTVGLDANYVKTVLHSVIEDSVRLQQEILQRRANPDAGQPDVVRVAIQGVQGSYSHLSARQYFGRTGVDIVLIECTTFDAVTEAVEKGAADYGMLPIENTTSGG
;
A
#
# COMPACT_ATOMS: atom_id res chain seq x y z
N PRO A 1 -22.62 -3.66 47.97
CA PRO A 1 -23.09 -2.78 46.87
C PRO A 1 -22.02 -2.55 45.79
N GLN A 2 -20.72 -2.51 46.12
CA GLN A 2 -19.62 -2.26 45.18
C GLN A 2 -19.41 -3.41 44.16
N ASP A 3 -19.66 -4.65 44.54
CA ASP A 3 -19.44 -5.81 43.66
C ASP A 3 -20.45 -5.92 42.53
N VAL A 4 -21.67 -5.43 42.71
CA VAL A 4 -22.74 -5.44 41.67
C VAL A 4 -22.50 -4.37 40.60
N GLU A 5 -21.97 -3.21 40.98
CA GLU A 5 -21.65 -2.12 40.06
C GLU A 5 -20.43 -2.46 39.16
N GLY A 6 -19.44 -3.15 39.73
CA GLY A 6 -18.29 -3.69 39.00
C GLY A 6 -18.68 -4.76 37.95
N ALA A 7 -19.60 -5.66 38.28
CA ALA A 7 -20.10 -6.70 37.40
C ALA A 7 -20.92 -6.13 36.22
N LEU A 8 -21.81 -5.16 36.47
CA LEU A 8 -22.58 -4.46 35.46
C LEU A 8 -21.69 -3.69 34.46
N ASN A 9 -20.59 -3.11 34.94
CA ASN A 9 -19.64 -2.41 34.09
C ASN A 9 -18.82 -3.39 33.22
N SER A 10 -18.43 -4.54 33.77
CA SER A 10 -17.73 -5.61 33.06
C SER A 10 -18.56 -6.18 31.90
N ASP A 11 -19.84 -6.47 32.12
CA ASP A 11 -20.78 -6.96 31.12
C ASP A 11 -21.05 -5.93 30.01
N SER A 12 -21.09 -4.65 30.37
CA SER A 12 -21.22 -3.54 29.42
C SER A 12 -20.00 -3.46 28.50
N ILE A 13 -18.79 -3.52 29.07
CA ILE A 13 -17.54 -3.50 28.31
C ILE A 13 -17.44 -4.73 27.40
N ALA A 14 -17.80 -5.90 27.88
CA ALA A 14 -17.78 -7.13 27.08
C ALA A 14 -18.71 -7.04 25.88
N ARG A 15 -19.93 -6.48 26.03
CA ARG A 15 -20.86 -6.24 24.92
C ARG A 15 -20.31 -5.26 23.88
N VAL A 16 -19.71 -4.17 24.30
CA VAL A 16 -19.11 -3.18 23.39
C VAL A 16 -17.94 -3.82 22.62
N ARG A 17 -17.08 -4.57 23.29
CA ARG A 17 -15.97 -5.31 22.64
C ARG A 17 -16.48 -6.34 21.62
N ALA A 18 -17.54 -7.05 21.91
CA ALA A 18 -18.18 -7.97 20.96
C ALA A 18 -18.70 -7.24 19.71
N GLY A 19 -19.30 -6.05 19.90
CA GLY A 19 -19.74 -5.17 18.80
C GLY A 19 -18.58 -4.69 17.94
N ILE A 20 -17.48 -4.27 18.56
CA ILE A 20 -16.25 -3.88 17.83
C ILE A 20 -15.71 -5.05 17.03
N ASN A 21 -15.57 -6.22 17.63
CA ASN A 21 -15.10 -7.42 16.95
C ASN A 21 -16.00 -7.82 15.76
N GLN A 22 -17.29 -7.57 15.86
CA GLN A 22 -18.21 -7.83 14.74
C GLN A 22 -18.00 -6.82 13.61
N ALA A 23 -17.89 -5.52 13.93
CA ALA A 23 -17.63 -4.47 12.96
C ALA A 23 -16.28 -4.70 12.23
N ASP A 24 -15.24 -5.14 12.96
CA ASP A 24 -13.94 -5.48 12.37
C ASP A 24 -14.05 -6.63 11.37
N ARG A 25 -14.82 -7.69 11.68
CA ARG A 25 -15.05 -8.79 10.72
C ARG A 25 -15.76 -8.33 9.45
N GLU A 26 -16.75 -7.46 9.58
CA GLU A 26 -17.46 -6.87 8.44
C GLU A 26 -16.54 -5.99 7.60
N LEU A 27 -15.71 -5.16 8.24
CA LEU A 27 -14.70 -4.34 7.58
C LEU A 27 -13.70 -5.20 6.79
N LEU A 28 -13.16 -6.27 7.39
CA LEU A 28 -12.25 -7.19 6.70
C LEU A 28 -12.92 -7.86 5.48
N SER A 29 -14.17 -8.24 5.59
CA SER A 29 -14.93 -8.78 4.46
C SER A 29 -15.09 -7.78 3.31
N LEU A 30 -15.40 -6.52 3.63
CA LEU A 30 -15.50 -5.44 2.64
C LEU A 30 -14.16 -5.13 1.99
N LEU A 31 -13.06 -5.12 2.75
CA LEU A 31 -11.70 -4.94 2.22
C LEU A 31 -11.31 -6.08 1.28
N ALA A 32 -11.60 -7.33 1.64
CA ALA A 32 -11.37 -8.48 0.78
C ALA A 32 -12.13 -8.36 -0.54
N ARG A 33 -13.43 -8.05 -0.48
CA ARG A 33 -14.27 -7.81 -1.68
C ARG A 33 -13.71 -6.67 -2.55
N ARG A 34 -13.23 -5.60 -1.94
CA ARG A 34 -12.64 -4.48 -2.68
C ARG A 34 -11.35 -4.87 -3.40
N ARG A 35 -10.51 -5.72 -2.78
CA ARG A 35 -9.31 -6.27 -3.43
C ARG A 35 -9.66 -7.13 -4.64
N ASP A 36 -10.73 -7.95 -4.55
CA ASP A 36 -11.20 -8.74 -5.68
C ASP A 36 -11.67 -7.86 -6.85
N LEU A 37 -12.38 -6.79 -6.57
CA LEU A 37 -12.75 -5.79 -7.59
C LEU A 37 -11.52 -5.10 -8.19
N SER A 38 -10.46 -4.88 -7.41
CA SER A 38 -9.20 -4.32 -7.93
C SER A 38 -8.47 -5.30 -8.86
N ARG A 39 -8.55 -6.61 -8.61
CA ARG A 39 -8.04 -7.64 -9.55
C ARG A 39 -8.81 -7.62 -10.87
N GLN A 40 -10.14 -7.60 -10.81
CA GLN A 40 -10.99 -7.48 -12.00
C GLN A 40 -10.70 -6.20 -12.79
N MET A 41 -10.43 -5.08 -12.09
CA MET A 41 -10.04 -3.82 -12.73
C MET A 41 -8.69 -3.93 -13.44
N ALA A 42 -7.70 -4.64 -12.88
CA ALA A 42 -6.42 -4.88 -13.54
C ALA A 42 -6.61 -5.66 -14.85
N GLU A 43 -7.51 -6.65 -14.84
CA GLU A 43 -7.86 -7.43 -16.04
C GLU A 43 -8.52 -6.58 -17.12
N ALA A 44 -9.50 -5.75 -16.74
CA ALA A 44 -10.19 -4.86 -17.67
C ALA A 44 -9.24 -3.82 -18.28
N LYS A 45 -8.38 -3.18 -17.49
CA LYS A 45 -7.41 -2.18 -17.95
C LYS A 45 -6.40 -2.72 -18.96
N GLN A 46 -6.05 -3.98 -18.87
CA GLN A 46 -5.13 -4.62 -19.80
C GLN A 46 -5.66 -4.62 -21.24
N HIS A 47 -6.96 -4.84 -21.41
CA HIS A 47 -7.59 -4.87 -22.73
C HIS A 47 -7.71 -3.47 -23.36
N GLU A 48 -7.83 -2.44 -22.57
CA GLU A 48 -8.15 -1.09 -23.02
C GLU A 48 -6.98 -0.10 -22.92
N ARG A 49 -5.79 -0.53 -22.47
CA ARG A 49 -4.58 0.30 -22.29
C ARG A 49 -4.78 1.53 -21.39
N PHE A 50 -5.71 1.46 -20.44
CA PHE A 50 -5.90 2.54 -19.47
C PHE A 50 -4.73 2.62 -18.46
N PRO A 51 -4.38 3.82 -17.99
CA PRO A 51 -3.36 3.96 -16.96
C PRO A 51 -3.80 3.25 -15.68
N ILE A 52 -2.84 2.65 -14.97
CA ILE A 52 -3.09 2.00 -13.68
C ILE A 52 -3.60 3.03 -12.69
N ARG A 53 -2.96 4.19 -12.65
CA ARG A 53 -3.30 5.31 -11.79
C ARG A 53 -4.03 6.40 -12.58
N ASP A 54 -5.20 6.77 -12.08
CA ASP A 54 -5.99 7.90 -12.58
C ASP A 54 -6.16 8.89 -11.42
N GLN A 55 -5.24 9.84 -11.34
CA GLN A 55 -5.16 10.80 -10.25
C GLN A 55 -6.44 11.64 -10.13
N ALA A 56 -7.00 12.09 -11.24
CA ALA A 56 -8.22 12.90 -11.24
C ALA A 56 -9.42 12.13 -10.66
N ARG A 57 -9.53 10.85 -11.02
CA ARG A 57 -10.55 9.96 -10.47
C ARG A 57 -10.34 9.67 -8.99
N GLU A 58 -9.08 9.47 -8.55
CA GLU A 58 -8.74 9.24 -7.15
C GLU A 58 -9.12 10.44 -6.28
N GLU A 59 -8.80 11.66 -6.73
CA GLU A 59 -9.16 12.91 -6.05
C GLU A 59 -10.67 13.09 -5.97
N ALA A 60 -11.39 12.91 -7.07
CA ALA A 60 -12.85 13.01 -7.11
C ALA A 60 -13.50 11.99 -6.16
N LEU A 61 -12.99 10.76 -6.13
CA LEU A 61 -13.46 9.72 -5.22
C LEU A 61 -13.22 10.10 -3.76
N LEU A 62 -12.05 10.61 -3.40
CA LEU A 62 -11.74 11.03 -2.03
C LEU A 62 -12.67 12.16 -1.57
N VAL A 63 -12.89 13.17 -2.40
CA VAL A 63 -13.81 14.28 -2.10
C VAL A 63 -15.23 13.76 -1.83
N ASP A 64 -15.72 12.88 -2.69
CA ASP A 64 -17.06 12.29 -2.53
C ASP A 64 -17.17 11.45 -1.25
N ARG A 65 -16.19 10.61 -0.97
CA ARG A 65 -16.19 9.76 0.22
C ARG A 65 -16.04 10.54 1.52
N ILE A 66 -15.26 11.63 1.54
CA ILE A 66 -15.20 12.55 2.69
C ILE A 66 -16.59 13.16 2.94
N ARG A 67 -17.29 13.58 1.88
CA ARG A 67 -18.66 14.10 2.00
C ARG A 67 -19.61 13.05 2.60
N GLN A 68 -19.59 11.83 2.09
CA GLN A 68 -20.41 10.72 2.61
C GLN A 68 -20.02 10.36 4.05
N GLY A 69 -18.72 10.32 4.38
CA GLY A 69 -18.27 10.06 5.75
C GLY A 69 -18.84 11.04 6.76
N ARG A 70 -18.90 12.31 6.42
CA ARG A 70 -19.51 13.35 7.27
C ARG A 70 -20.97 13.08 7.58
N THR A 71 -21.74 12.54 6.65
CA THR A 71 -23.17 12.25 6.88
C THR A 71 -23.40 11.12 7.90
N VAL A 72 -22.37 10.29 8.13
CA VAL A 72 -22.40 9.21 9.12
C VAL A 72 -21.51 9.51 10.33
N GLY A 73 -21.11 10.77 10.52
CA GLY A 73 -20.37 11.23 11.71
C GLY A 73 -18.87 10.93 11.70
N LEU A 74 -18.27 10.60 10.55
CA LEU A 74 -16.84 10.36 10.46
C LEU A 74 -16.06 11.66 10.21
N ASP A 75 -14.90 11.77 10.84
CA ASP A 75 -13.96 12.86 10.60
C ASP A 75 -13.35 12.78 9.19
N ALA A 76 -13.19 13.95 8.55
CA ALA A 76 -12.71 14.05 7.18
C ALA A 76 -11.28 13.51 7.01
N ASN A 77 -10.38 13.78 7.97
CA ASN A 77 -9.01 13.32 7.91
C ASN A 77 -8.92 11.81 8.16
N TYR A 78 -9.74 11.28 9.06
CA TYR A 78 -9.87 9.84 9.27
C TYR A 78 -10.30 9.12 7.99
N VAL A 79 -11.37 9.60 7.33
CA VAL A 79 -11.85 9.03 6.05
C VAL A 79 -10.77 9.11 4.98
N LYS A 80 -10.09 10.25 4.85
CA LYS A 80 -8.98 10.44 3.90
C LYS A 80 -7.86 9.43 4.14
N THR A 81 -7.40 9.27 5.37
CA THR A 81 -6.29 8.38 5.73
C THR A 81 -6.62 6.93 5.42
N VAL A 82 -7.78 6.45 5.83
CA VAL A 82 -8.21 5.07 5.58
C VAL A 82 -8.34 4.81 4.08
N LEU A 83 -9.03 5.68 3.34
CA LEU A 83 -9.25 5.48 1.91
C LEU A 83 -7.98 5.65 1.09
N HIS A 84 -7.07 6.53 1.47
CA HIS A 84 -5.77 6.63 0.83
C HIS A 84 -5.01 5.30 0.91
N SER A 85 -4.94 4.70 2.10
CA SER A 85 -4.32 3.38 2.28
C SER A 85 -4.97 2.29 1.42
N VAL A 86 -6.29 2.32 1.31
CA VAL A 86 -7.07 1.36 0.50
C VAL A 86 -6.87 1.58 -1.00
N ILE A 87 -6.71 2.82 -1.46
CA ILE A 87 -6.41 3.16 -2.86
C ILE A 87 -5.00 2.72 -3.21
N GLU A 88 -4.01 3.03 -2.39
CA GLU A 88 -2.61 2.62 -2.59
C GLU A 88 -2.46 1.09 -2.65
N ASP A 89 -3.15 0.34 -1.78
CA ASP A 89 -3.18 -1.13 -1.88
C ASP A 89 -3.75 -1.60 -3.22
N SER A 90 -4.78 -0.95 -3.73
CA SER A 90 -5.40 -1.30 -5.02
C SER A 90 -4.50 -1.02 -6.21
N VAL A 91 -3.79 0.12 -6.21
CA VAL A 91 -2.82 0.48 -7.25
C VAL A 91 -1.69 -0.53 -7.26
N ARG A 92 -1.12 -0.83 -6.09
CA ARG A 92 -0.06 -1.83 -5.95
C ARG A 92 -0.49 -3.21 -6.45
N LEU A 93 -1.66 -3.69 -6.05
CA LEU A 93 -2.18 -4.98 -6.49
C LEU A 93 -2.36 -5.05 -8.01
N GLN A 94 -2.85 -3.98 -8.65
CA GLN A 94 -2.97 -3.91 -10.11
C GLN A 94 -1.58 -3.94 -10.78
N GLN A 95 -0.59 -3.21 -10.24
CA GLN A 95 0.79 -3.23 -10.74
C GLN A 95 1.39 -4.62 -10.67
N GLU A 96 1.28 -5.30 -9.52
CA GLU A 96 1.79 -6.67 -9.32
C GLU A 96 1.19 -7.65 -10.33
N ILE A 97 -0.12 -7.57 -10.58
CA ILE A 97 -0.80 -8.45 -11.55
C ILE A 97 -0.28 -8.20 -12.96
N LEU A 98 -0.13 -6.95 -13.37
CA LEU A 98 0.33 -6.61 -14.71
C LEU A 98 1.81 -6.96 -14.90
N GLN A 99 2.65 -6.76 -13.89
CA GLN A 99 4.06 -7.18 -13.92
C GLN A 99 4.22 -8.70 -14.06
N ARG A 100 3.48 -9.48 -13.26
CA ARG A 100 3.50 -10.96 -13.36
C ARG A 100 3.08 -11.45 -14.73
N ARG A 101 2.12 -10.80 -15.36
CA ARG A 101 1.65 -11.15 -16.71
C ARG A 101 2.63 -10.73 -17.81
N ALA A 102 3.30 -9.59 -17.62
CA ALA A 102 4.35 -9.13 -18.55
C ALA A 102 5.61 -10.02 -18.49
N ASN A 103 5.86 -10.62 -17.33
CA ASN A 103 7.02 -11.47 -17.07
C ASN A 103 6.58 -12.80 -16.44
N PRO A 104 5.90 -13.68 -17.17
CA PRO A 104 5.34 -14.93 -16.62
C PRO A 104 6.42 -15.89 -16.12
N ASP A 105 7.63 -15.82 -16.68
CA ASP A 105 8.78 -16.66 -16.31
C ASP A 105 9.62 -16.08 -15.16
N ALA A 106 9.36 -14.84 -14.77
CA ALA A 106 9.92 -14.28 -13.54
C ALA A 106 9.19 -14.89 -12.35
N GLY A 107 9.60 -16.06 -11.89
CA GLY A 107 9.22 -16.61 -10.58
C GLY A 107 9.35 -15.51 -9.54
N GLN A 108 8.50 -15.49 -8.50
CA GLN A 108 8.78 -14.59 -7.38
C GLN A 108 10.12 -15.06 -6.78
N PRO A 109 11.20 -14.29 -6.93
CA PRO A 109 12.44 -14.67 -6.28
C PRO A 109 12.21 -14.58 -4.76
N ASP A 110 12.67 -15.56 -4.02
CA ASP A 110 12.66 -15.50 -2.54
C ASP A 110 13.47 -14.30 -2.04
N VAL A 111 14.41 -13.84 -2.86
CA VAL A 111 15.29 -12.70 -2.59
C VAL A 111 15.34 -11.79 -3.82
N VAL A 112 15.16 -10.49 -3.63
CA VAL A 112 15.35 -9.47 -4.68
C VAL A 112 16.54 -8.58 -4.37
N ARG A 113 17.32 -8.27 -5.41
CA ARG A 113 18.45 -7.34 -5.34
C ARG A 113 17.95 -5.95 -5.71
N VAL A 114 18.09 -5.01 -4.78
CA VAL A 114 17.60 -3.63 -4.98
C VAL A 114 18.77 -2.66 -4.93
N ALA A 115 19.07 -2.00 -6.04
CA ALA A 115 20.06 -0.95 -6.10
C ALA A 115 19.47 0.35 -5.50
N ILE A 116 20.23 0.96 -4.60
CA ILE A 116 19.87 2.21 -3.92
C ILE A 116 21.02 3.21 -4.01
N GLN A 117 20.71 4.50 -4.14
CA GLN A 117 21.73 5.53 -3.98
C GLN A 117 21.92 5.84 -2.49
N GLY A 118 23.16 5.77 -2.03
CA GLY A 118 23.56 5.98 -0.64
C GLY A 118 23.80 4.69 0.13
N VAL A 119 23.83 4.82 1.44
CA VAL A 119 24.16 3.74 2.38
C VAL A 119 22.97 3.32 3.23
N GLN A 120 23.16 2.29 4.03
CA GLN A 120 22.17 1.86 5.01
C GLN A 120 21.72 3.02 5.91
N GLY A 121 20.41 3.23 6.04
CA GLY A 121 19.80 4.34 6.77
C GLY A 121 19.42 5.54 5.89
N SER A 122 19.83 5.59 4.60
CA SER A 122 19.38 6.61 3.66
C SER A 122 17.88 6.52 3.37
N TYR A 123 17.29 7.59 2.82
CA TYR A 123 15.89 7.58 2.39
C TYR A 123 15.58 6.47 1.38
N SER A 124 16.48 6.24 0.43
CA SER A 124 16.34 5.16 -0.56
C SER A 124 16.33 3.78 0.12
N HIS A 125 17.18 3.57 1.13
CA HIS A 125 17.18 2.34 1.94
C HIS A 125 15.86 2.14 2.69
N LEU A 126 15.37 3.17 3.38
CA LEU A 126 14.11 3.09 4.13
C LEU A 126 12.91 2.85 3.20
N SER A 127 12.90 3.53 2.05
CA SER A 127 11.86 3.36 1.03
C SER A 127 11.87 1.95 0.43
N ALA A 128 13.05 1.42 0.11
CA ALA A 128 13.19 0.05 -0.38
C ALA A 128 12.67 -0.98 0.64
N ARG A 129 13.06 -0.84 1.90
CA ARG A 129 12.55 -1.70 2.98
C ARG A 129 11.06 -1.58 3.19
N GLN A 130 10.51 -0.37 3.13
CA GLN A 130 9.08 -0.16 3.29
C GLN A 130 8.27 -0.76 2.11
N TYR A 131 8.78 -0.65 0.89
CA TYR A 131 8.12 -1.17 -0.30
C TYR A 131 8.17 -2.70 -0.33
N PHE A 132 9.36 -3.28 -0.26
CA PHE A 132 9.55 -4.73 -0.40
C PHE A 132 9.23 -5.50 0.89
N GLY A 133 9.40 -4.92 2.08
CA GLY A 133 9.05 -5.56 3.35
C GLY A 133 7.57 -5.91 3.49
N ARG A 134 6.70 -5.28 2.69
CA ARG A 134 5.27 -5.61 2.60
C ARG A 134 4.98 -6.78 1.67
N THR A 135 5.92 -7.18 0.84
CA THR A 135 5.74 -8.26 -0.16
C THR A 135 6.12 -9.63 0.39
N GLY A 136 6.75 -9.69 1.57
CA GLY A 136 7.25 -10.95 2.16
C GLY A 136 8.49 -11.52 1.44
N VAL A 137 9.14 -10.71 0.58
CA VAL A 137 10.35 -11.07 -0.16
C VAL A 137 11.55 -10.52 0.58
N ASP A 138 12.59 -11.31 0.76
CA ASP A 138 13.86 -10.85 1.30
C ASP A 138 14.57 -9.94 0.30
N ILE A 139 15.16 -8.85 0.82
CA ILE A 139 15.88 -7.89 -0.02
C ILE A 139 17.37 -7.91 0.25
N VAL A 140 18.17 -7.92 -0.81
CA VAL A 140 19.61 -7.62 -0.79
C VAL A 140 19.80 -6.24 -1.38
N LEU A 141 20.36 -5.32 -0.59
CA LEU A 141 20.61 -3.95 -1.03
C LEU A 141 21.98 -3.85 -1.71
N ILE A 142 22.00 -3.20 -2.87
CA ILE A 142 23.20 -2.84 -3.59
C ILE A 142 23.38 -1.33 -3.47
N GLU A 143 24.37 -0.93 -2.69
CA GLU A 143 24.67 0.48 -2.43
C GLU A 143 25.42 1.08 -3.62
N CYS A 144 24.88 2.13 -4.20
CA CYS A 144 25.44 2.88 -5.32
C CYS A 144 25.77 4.30 -4.88
N THR A 145 26.84 4.86 -5.44
CA THR A 145 27.28 6.23 -5.10
C THR A 145 26.48 7.31 -5.84
N THR A 146 25.95 6.99 -7.02
CA THR A 146 25.19 7.91 -7.88
C THR A 146 23.89 7.29 -8.36
N PHE A 147 22.97 8.12 -8.84
CA PHE A 147 21.73 7.63 -9.47
C PHE A 147 22.00 6.90 -10.80
N ASP A 148 23.00 7.35 -11.56
CA ASP A 148 23.42 6.67 -12.79
C ASP A 148 23.93 5.26 -12.49
N ALA A 149 24.67 5.06 -11.40
CA ALA A 149 25.10 3.75 -10.97
C ALA A 149 23.94 2.83 -10.53
N VAL A 150 22.83 3.40 -10.03
CA VAL A 150 21.61 2.62 -9.73
C VAL A 150 20.97 2.11 -11.02
N THR A 151 20.82 2.97 -12.04
CA THR A 151 20.25 2.57 -13.33
C THR A 151 21.16 1.55 -14.05
N GLU A 152 22.46 1.79 -14.05
CA GLU A 152 23.46 0.88 -14.63
C GLU A 152 23.44 -0.51 -13.96
N ALA A 153 23.28 -0.58 -12.63
CA ALA A 153 23.18 -1.84 -11.91
C ALA A 153 21.97 -2.68 -12.36
N VAL A 154 20.84 -2.02 -12.64
CA VAL A 154 19.64 -2.70 -13.16
C VAL A 154 19.84 -3.11 -14.62
N GLU A 155 20.34 -2.23 -15.47
CA GLU A 155 20.59 -2.51 -16.89
C GLU A 155 21.56 -3.68 -17.11
N LYS A 156 22.58 -3.77 -16.27
CA LYS A 156 23.56 -4.87 -16.31
C LYS A 156 23.08 -6.15 -15.60
N GLY A 157 21.89 -6.16 -15.03
CA GLY A 157 21.36 -7.31 -14.30
C GLY A 157 22.06 -7.59 -12.95
N ALA A 158 22.85 -6.65 -12.44
CA ALA A 158 23.43 -6.73 -11.09
C ALA A 158 22.35 -6.54 -10.01
N ALA A 159 21.34 -5.71 -10.27
CA ALA A 159 20.17 -5.52 -9.45
C ALA A 159 18.90 -5.87 -10.24
N ASP A 160 17.85 -6.31 -9.52
CA ASP A 160 16.56 -6.62 -10.10
C ASP A 160 15.66 -5.36 -10.12
N TYR A 161 15.90 -4.43 -9.19
CA TYR A 161 15.19 -3.15 -9.05
C TYR A 161 16.16 -2.02 -8.70
N GLY A 162 15.80 -0.80 -9.10
CA GLY A 162 16.47 0.44 -8.67
C GLY A 162 15.50 1.35 -7.93
N MET A 163 15.92 1.91 -6.80
CA MET A 163 15.16 2.88 -6.03
C MET A 163 15.68 4.28 -6.30
N LEU A 164 14.88 5.08 -7.00
CA LEU A 164 15.21 6.46 -7.36
C LEU A 164 14.19 7.43 -6.74
N PRO A 165 14.61 8.57 -6.20
CA PRO A 165 13.69 9.62 -5.76
C PRO A 165 13.08 10.31 -6.98
N ILE A 166 11.80 10.64 -6.89
CA ILE A 166 11.12 11.46 -7.91
C ILE A 166 11.40 12.95 -7.64
N GLU A 167 11.42 13.33 -6.35
CA GLU A 167 11.67 14.71 -5.91
C GLU A 167 12.57 14.70 -4.68
N ASN A 168 13.43 15.71 -4.57
CA ASN A 168 14.23 15.98 -3.40
C ASN A 168 14.08 17.44 -3.00
N THR A 169 13.41 17.70 -1.88
CA THR A 169 13.16 19.07 -1.37
C THR A 169 14.43 19.80 -0.95
N THR A 170 15.56 19.11 -0.80
CA THR A 170 16.86 19.71 -0.40
C THR A 170 17.68 20.21 -1.58
N SER A 171 17.44 19.68 -2.78
CA SER A 171 18.24 20.00 -3.99
C SER A 171 17.47 20.78 -5.05
N GLY A 172 16.21 21.12 -4.80
CA GLY A 172 15.33 21.73 -5.80
C GLY A 172 14.97 20.74 -6.92
N GLY A 173 13.72 20.80 -7.39
CA GLY A 173 13.32 20.08 -8.59
C GLY A 173 13.85 20.74 -9.83
#